data_49a25dda1088d1635266a65dd8911655
#
_entry.id   49a25dda1088d1635266a65dd8911655
#
_cell.length_a   1.000
_cell.length_b   1.000
_cell.length_c   1.000
_cell.angle_alpha   90.00
_cell.angle_beta   90.00
_cell.angle_gamma   90.00
#
_symmetry.space_group_name_H-M   'P 1'
#
loop_
_entity.id
_entity.type
_entity.pdbx_description
1 polymer ?
#
loop_
_entity_poly.entity_id
_entity_poly.type
_entity_poly.pdbx_seq_one_letter_code
_entity_poly.pdbx_strand_id
1 'polypeptide(L)'
;MSADEKRRFPRMPIFSAALITHQGQGWLSEVRDLSQGGACLARPHRWSSVQSTECRIYFIFDQETVVAVDARCVREGSEDLGFEFDGGQESEVETLLYESR
;
A
#
# COMPACT_ATOMS: atom_id res chain seq x y z
N MET A 1 10.34 -15.94 19.75
CA MET A 1 9.09 -16.06 19.05
C MET A 1 9.30 -16.06 17.58
N SER A 2 8.58 -16.91 16.91
CA SER A 2 8.71 -17.03 15.47
C SER A 2 7.79 -16.05 14.77
N ALA A 3 7.96 -15.94 13.47
CA ALA A 3 7.06 -15.14 12.67
C ALA A 3 5.62 -15.65 12.76
N ASP A 4 5.47 -16.95 12.97
CA ASP A 4 4.15 -17.55 13.12
C ASP A 4 3.45 -17.04 14.36
N GLU A 5 4.21 -16.78 15.41
CA GLU A 5 3.66 -16.24 16.63
C GLU A 5 2.98 -14.90 16.37
N LYS A 6 3.62 -14.06 15.57
CA LYS A 6 3.04 -12.80 15.20
C LYS A 6 1.76 -12.99 14.41
N ARG A 7 1.66 -14.07 13.66
CA ARG A 7 0.49 -14.35 12.83
C ARG A 7 -0.58 -15.15 13.53
N ARG A 8 -0.37 -15.47 14.81
CA ARG A 8 -1.38 -16.21 15.57
C ARG A 8 -2.70 -15.44 15.61
N PHE A 9 -2.62 -14.13 15.58
CA PHE A 9 -3.80 -13.27 15.54
C PHE A 9 -3.89 -12.72 14.13
N PRO A 10 -4.59 -13.43 13.25
CA PRO A 10 -4.62 -13.03 11.84
C PRO A 10 -5.21 -11.64 11.67
N ARG A 11 -4.68 -10.93 10.72
CA ARG A 11 -5.21 -9.64 10.38
C ARG A 11 -6.54 -9.82 9.68
N MET A 12 -7.47 -8.95 10.00
CA MET A 12 -8.71 -8.92 9.26
C MET A 12 -8.40 -8.40 7.87
N PRO A 13 -8.83 -9.10 6.83
CA PRO A 13 -8.54 -8.61 5.47
C PRO A 13 -9.04 -7.19 5.22
N ILE A 14 -10.11 -6.81 5.91
CA ILE A 14 -10.68 -5.48 5.74
C ILE A 14 -9.78 -4.39 6.31
N PHE A 15 -8.76 -4.75 7.08
CA PHE A 15 -7.85 -3.77 7.65
C PHE A 15 -6.61 -3.58 6.83
N SER A 16 -6.56 -4.10 5.65
CA SER A 16 -5.45 -3.82 4.75
C SER A 16 -5.67 -2.43 4.16
N ALA A 17 -5.40 -1.43 4.95
CA ALA A 17 -5.62 -0.04 4.57
C ALA A 17 -4.33 0.56 4.04
N ALA A 18 -4.49 1.55 3.17
CA ALA A 18 -3.35 2.29 2.66
C ALA A 18 -3.69 3.77 2.69
N LEU A 19 -2.68 4.58 3.02
CA LEU A 19 -2.78 6.02 2.93
C LEU A 19 -1.88 6.47 1.80
N ILE A 20 -2.47 6.97 0.72
CA ILE A 20 -1.73 7.46 -0.43
C ILE A 20 -1.48 8.93 -0.20
N THR A 21 -0.23 9.36 -0.23
CA THR A 21 0.09 10.77 -0.02
C THR A 21 0.81 11.33 -1.24
N HIS A 22 0.53 12.61 -1.52
CA HIS A 22 1.14 13.32 -2.63
C HIS A 22 1.03 14.81 -2.35
N GLN A 23 2.17 15.46 -2.21
CA GLN A 23 2.25 16.93 -2.09
C GLN A 23 1.30 17.48 -1.01
N GLY A 24 1.35 16.88 0.16
CA GLY A 24 0.57 17.37 1.29
C GLY A 24 -0.86 16.90 1.34
N GLN A 25 -1.30 16.16 0.34
CA GLN A 25 -2.63 15.57 0.33
C GLN A 25 -2.55 14.10 0.69
N GLY A 26 -3.63 13.56 1.23
CA GLY A 26 -3.69 12.15 1.57
C GLY A 26 -5.05 11.57 1.28
N TRP A 27 -5.06 10.32 0.84
CA TRP A 27 -6.30 9.59 0.55
C TRP A 27 -6.22 8.22 1.19
N LEU A 28 -7.24 7.87 1.96
CA LEU A 28 -7.35 6.51 2.50
C LEU A 28 -7.93 5.59 1.44
N SER A 29 -7.40 4.38 1.38
CA SER A 29 -7.81 3.40 0.41
C SER A 29 -7.72 2.01 1.02
N GLU A 30 -8.21 1.03 0.30
CA GLU A 30 -8.08 -0.38 0.64
C GLU A 30 -7.12 -1.05 -0.33
N VAL A 31 -6.32 -1.96 0.20
CA VAL A 31 -5.42 -2.74 -0.63
C VAL A 31 -6.22 -3.85 -1.31
N ARG A 32 -6.17 -3.87 -2.64
CA ARG A 32 -6.82 -4.91 -3.43
C ARG A 32 -5.86 -6.04 -3.76
N ASP A 33 -4.62 -5.69 -4.04
CA ASP A 33 -3.63 -6.68 -4.43
C ASP A 33 -2.24 -6.10 -4.21
N LEU A 34 -1.30 -6.97 -3.87
CA LEU A 34 0.10 -6.59 -3.66
C LEU A 34 0.99 -7.56 -4.40
N SER A 35 2.05 -7.02 -4.98
CA SER A 35 3.08 -7.85 -5.59
C SER A 35 4.43 -7.20 -5.32
N GLN A 36 5.48 -7.88 -5.74
CA GLN A 36 6.82 -7.36 -5.55
C GLN A 36 7.03 -6.05 -6.32
N GLY A 37 6.33 -5.86 -7.41
CA GLY A 37 6.53 -4.68 -8.26
C GLY A 37 5.55 -3.56 -8.01
N GLY A 38 4.45 -3.81 -7.31
CA GLY A 38 3.46 -2.76 -7.15
C GLY A 38 2.23 -3.19 -6.38
N ALA A 39 1.24 -2.32 -6.40
CA ALA A 39 0.01 -2.52 -5.65
C ALA A 39 -1.19 -2.07 -6.46
N CYS A 40 -2.31 -2.73 -6.24
CA CYS A 40 -3.60 -2.31 -6.73
C CYS A 40 -4.41 -1.86 -5.53
N LEU A 41 -4.88 -0.64 -5.54
CA LEU A 41 -5.61 -0.03 -4.42
C LEU A 41 -6.97 0.43 -4.91
N ALA A 42 -7.95 0.43 -4.00
CA ALA A 42 -9.27 0.95 -4.33
C ALA A 42 -9.18 2.44 -4.60
N ARG A 43 -9.92 2.90 -5.59
CA ARG A 43 -9.92 4.32 -5.94
C ARG A 43 -10.68 5.11 -4.87
N PRO A 44 -10.02 6.05 -4.18
CA PRO A 44 -10.71 6.87 -3.19
C PRO A 44 -11.75 7.77 -3.82
N HIS A 45 -12.77 8.13 -3.06
CA HIS A 45 -13.85 8.96 -3.56
C HIS A 45 -13.38 10.31 -4.10
N ARG A 46 -12.42 10.92 -3.44
CA ARG A 46 -11.97 12.26 -3.81
C ARG A 46 -10.62 12.23 -4.48
N TRP A 47 -10.37 11.17 -5.19
CA TRP A 47 -9.10 11.00 -5.87
C TRP A 47 -8.90 12.05 -6.94
N SER A 48 -7.75 12.71 -6.92
CA SER A 48 -7.31 13.61 -7.98
C SER A 48 -6.23 12.90 -8.77
N SER A 49 -6.26 13.02 -10.07
CA SER A 49 -5.29 12.33 -10.90
C SER A 49 -3.88 12.81 -10.57
N VAL A 50 -3.01 11.85 -10.22
CA VAL A 50 -1.60 12.12 -9.98
C VAL A 50 -0.76 11.17 -10.81
N GLN A 51 -1.31 10.71 -11.92
CA GLN A 51 -0.67 9.74 -12.77
C GLN A 51 0.71 10.23 -13.19
N SER A 52 1.66 9.31 -13.15
CA SER A 52 3.07 9.57 -13.46
C SER A 52 3.75 10.48 -12.44
N THR A 53 3.11 10.71 -11.31
CA THR A 53 3.69 11.54 -10.25
C THR A 53 4.00 10.67 -9.04
N GLU A 54 5.08 10.99 -8.37
CA GLU A 54 5.52 10.24 -7.20
C GLU A 54 4.56 10.38 -6.05
N CYS A 55 4.24 9.25 -5.45
CA CYS A 55 3.43 9.19 -4.25
C CYS A 55 4.19 8.42 -3.19
N ARG A 56 3.81 8.64 -1.95
CA ARG A 56 4.28 7.76 -0.87
C ARG A 56 3.06 7.09 -0.30
N ILE A 57 3.11 5.77 -0.21
CA ILE A 57 1.98 4.97 0.26
C ILE A 57 2.35 4.35 1.59
N TYR A 58 1.51 4.59 2.59
CA TYR A 58 1.67 3.99 3.91
C TYR A 58 0.69 2.83 4.00
N PHE A 59 1.22 1.62 4.03
CA PHE A 59 0.40 0.42 4.18
C PHE A 59 0.24 0.16 5.67
N ILE A 60 -0.99 0.18 6.14
CA ILE A 60 -1.30 0.16 7.57
C ILE A 60 -1.92 -1.18 7.91
N PHE A 61 -1.21 -1.97 8.69
CA PHE A 61 -1.65 -3.30 9.06
C PHE A 61 -2.26 -3.31 10.46
N ASP A 62 -1.68 -2.56 11.37
CA ASP A 62 -2.23 -2.37 12.71
C ASP A 62 -1.57 -1.14 13.31
N GLN A 63 -1.80 -0.92 14.61
CA GLN A 63 -1.33 0.29 15.27
C GLN A 63 0.19 0.40 15.31
N GLU A 64 0.87 -0.72 15.18
CA GLU A 64 2.33 -0.74 15.32
C GLU A 64 3.05 -1.09 14.04
N THR A 65 2.31 -1.49 13.01
CA THR A 65 2.93 -1.98 11.79
C THR A 65 2.45 -1.15 10.60
N VAL A 66 3.30 -0.24 10.19
CA VAL A 66 3.06 0.59 9.01
C VAL A 66 4.31 0.51 8.14
N VAL A 67 4.11 0.24 6.86
CA VAL A 67 5.21 0.14 5.90
C VAL A 67 5.01 1.23 4.86
N ALA A 68 6.01 2.08 4.68
CA ALA A 68 5.94 3.17 3.71
C ALA A 68 6.76 2.80 2.48
N VAL A 69 6.19 3.00 1.31
CA VAL A 69 6.85 2.70 0.03
C VAL A 69 6.58 3.85 -0.92
N ASP A 70 7.63 4.28 -1.61
CA ASP A 70 7.48 5.27 -2.67
C ASP A 70 7.02 4.57 -3.95
N ALA A 71 6.09 5.19 -4.65
CA ALA A 71 5.48 4.57 -5.81
C ALA A 71 4.95 5.62 -6.76
N ARG A 72 4.60 5.17 -7.96
CA ARG A 72 3.98 6.04 -8.95
C ARG A 72 2.66 5.42 -9.38
N CYS A 73 1.65 6.26 -9.55
CA CYS A 73 0.38 5.79 -10.08
C CYS A 73 0.54 5.62 -11.59
N VAL A 74 0.38 4.39 -12.05
CA VAL A 74 0.58 4.07 -13.47
C VAL A 74 -0.73 3.71 -14.16
N ARG A 75 -1.80 3.53 -13.40
CA ARG A 75 -3.09 3.19 -13.98
C ARG A 75 -4.20 3.74 -13.10
N GLU A 76 -5.17 4.38 -13.71
CA GLU A 76 -6.34 4.89 -13.00
C GLU A 76 -7.57 4.27 -13.63
N GLY A 77 -8.16 3.32 -12.93
CA GLY A 77 -9.43 2.74 -13.33
C GLY A 77 -10.59 3.45 -12.67
N SER A 78 -11.80 3.04 -13.01
CA SER A 78 -12.98 3.64 -12.41
C SER A 78 -13.14 3.26 -10.94
N GLU A 79 -12.63 2.08 -10.56
CA GLU A 79 -12.80 1.57 -9.20
C GLU A 79 -11.49 1.27 -8.50
N ASP A 80 -10.38 1.28 -9.21
CA ASP A 80 -9.09 0.98 -8.59
C ASP A 80 -7.98 1.76 -9.26
N LEU A 81 -6.83 1.77 -8.58
CA LEU A 81 -5.62 2.45 -9.03
C LEU A 81 -4.49 1.44 -9.03
N GLY A 82 -3.62 1.50 -10.04
CA GLY A 82 -2.43 0.68 -10.10
C GLY A 82 -1.20 1.51 -9.81
N PHE A 83 -0.36 1.03 -8.89
CA PHE A 83 0.87 1.70 -8.51
C PHE A 83 2.05 0.80 -8.78
N GLU A 84 3.13 1.40 -9.25
CA GLU A 84 4.40 0.73 -9.45
C GLU A 84 5.36 1.25 -8.40
N PHE A 85 6.01 0.34 -7.66
CA PHE A 85 6.97 0.73 -6.63
C PHE A 85 8.24 1.24 -7.28
N ASP A 86 8.81 2.30 -6.69
CA ASP A 86 10.10 2.81 -7.15
C ASP A 86 11.19 1.82 -6.75
N GLY A 87 12.29 1.80 -7.51
CA GLY A 87 13.41 0.94 -7.21
C GLY A 87 14.15 1.37 -5.96
N GLY A 88 14.99 0.48 -5.46
CA GLY A 88 15.81 0.80 -4.30
C GLY A 88 15.14 0.63 -2.97
N GLN A 89 14.02 -0.06 -2.95
CA GLN A 89 13.24 -0.24 -1.71
C GLN A 89 13.00 -1.72 -1.43
N GLU A 90 13.96 -2.56 -1.76
CA GLU A 90 13.77 -4.00 -1.65
C GLU A 90 13.40 -4.44 -0.25
N SER A 91 14.05 -3.88 0.76
CA SER A 91 13.76 -4.30 2.13
C SER A 91 12.38 -3.84 2.58
N GLU A 92 11.95 -2.66 2.15
CA GLU A 92 10.61 -2.17 2.47
C GLU A 92 9.55 -3.03 1.80
N VAL A 93 9.77 -3.39 0.54
CA VAL A 93 8.83 -4.23 -0.19
C VAL A 93 8.78 -5.63 0.41
N GLU A 94 9.92 -6.19 0.80
CA GLU A 94 9.95 -7.48 1.49
C GLU A 94 9.12 -7.44 2.76
N THR A 95 9.30 -6.41 3.55
CA THR A 95 8.54 -6.24 4.78
C THR A 95 7.05 -6.16 4.48
N LEU A 96 6.70 -5.37 3.46
CA LEU A 96 5.32 -5.20 3.06
C LEU A 96 4.68 -6.54 2.70
N LEU A 97 5.36 -7.33 1.86
CA LEU A 97 4.82 -8.61 1.44
C LEU A 97 4.73 -9.60 2.60
N TYR A 98 5.71 -9.56 3.49
CA TYR A 98 5.69 -10.40 4.67
C TYR A 98 4.50 -10.07 5.57
N GLU A 99 4.28 -8.79 5.82
CA GLU A 99 3.20 -8.37 6.70
C GLU A 99 1.83 -8.60 6.08
N SER A 100 1.75 -8.68 4.78
CA SER A 100 0.47 -8.81 4.07
C SER A 100 -0.02 -10.25 3.95
N ARG A 101 0.77 -11.21 4.40
CA ARG A 101 0.38 -12.62 4.28
C ARG A 101 -0.87 -12.95 5.05
#